data_04e6f2126439225954189329f0847e54
#
_entry.id   04e6f2126439225954189329f0847e54
#
_cell.length_a   1.000
_cell.length_b   1.000
_cell.length_c   1.000
_cell.angle_alpha   90.00
_cell.angle_beta   90.00
_cell.angle_gamma   90.00
#
_symmetry.space_group_name_H-M   'P 1'
#
loop_
_entity.id
_entity.type
_entity.pdbx_description
1 polymer ?
#
loop_
_entity_poly.entity_id
_entity_poly.type
_entity_poly.pdbx_seq_one_letter_code
_entity_poly.pdbx_strand_id
1 'polypeptide(L)'
;MSFLKLDNVGKVYKSGEIEVEALKNVSFELDEGGFAVILGSSGAGKTTLLNLLGGMDFATSGSIVLDGKDVTKLDKKGLCDYRRGDVGFVFQFYNLMPNLTALENVEIAVEICKNHLPPEDALKAVGIENRLSNFPAQLSGGEQQRVSIARALAKNPKLLLCDEPTGALDYVTGKKILKCLYDVSKERGKTVIVVTHNQALKDIADKVFYIKSGMIEETVVNPNPKSVDEIEW
;
A
#
# COMPACT_ATOMS: atom_id res chain seq x y z
N MET A 1 -21.67 -0.28 -4.80
CA MET A 1 -20.95 1.02 -4.74
C MET A 1 -19.47 0.69 -4.68
N SER A 2 -18.64 1.36 -5.46
CA SER A 2 -17.20 1.11 -5.41
C SER A 2 -16.64 1.46 -4.03
N PHE A 3 -15.73 0.65 -3.52
CA PHE A 3 -15.07 0.83 -2.22
C PHE A 3 -14.08 2.00 -2.24
N LEU A 4 -13.26 2.08 -3.30
CA LEU A 4 -12.36 3.20 -3.56
C LEU A 4 -12.71 3.81 -4.92
N LYS A 5 -12.93 5.12 -4.96
CA LYS A 5 -13.21 5.87 -6.18
C LYS A 5 -12.35 7.13 -6.24
N LEU A 6 -11.67 7.31 -7.36
CA LEU A 6 -11.01 8.55 -7.74
C LEU A 6 -11.79 9.17 -8.91
N ASP A 7 -12.01 10.50 -8.84
CA ASP A 7 -12.68 11.24 -9.90
C ASP A 7 -11.88 12.51 -10.21
N ASN A 8 -11.26 12.55 -11.41
CA ASN A 8 -10.48 13.65 -11.95
C ASN A 8 -9.40 14.20 -10.99
N VAL A 9 -8.72 13.30 -10.27
CA VAL A 9 -7.71 13.67 -9.28
C VAL A 9 -6.48 14.25 -9.96
N GLY A 10 -6.12 15.46 -9.56
CA GLY A 10 -4.92 16.15 -10.02
C GLY A 10 -4.02 16.56 -8.86
N LYS A 11 -2.69 16.60 -9.13
CA LYS A 11 -1.69 17.09 -8.20
C LYS A 11 -0.66 17.96 -8.91
N VAL A 12 -0.58 19.21 -8.46
CA VAL A 12 0.44 20.17 -8.90
C VAL A 12 1.32 20.55 -7.71
N TYR A 13 2.62 20.40 -7.87
CA TYR A 13 3.61 20.90 -6.93
C TYR A 13 4.14 22.25 -7.42
N LYS A 14 4.23 23.24 -6.53
CA LYS A 14 4.76 24.56 -6.82
C LYS A 14 6.04 24.80 -6.02
N SER A 15 7.11 25.16 -6.71
CA SER A 15 8.38 25.55 -6.10
C SER A 15 8.88 26.86 -6.76
N GLY A 16 8.59 27.99 -6.14
CA GLY A 16 8.79 29.30 -6.74
C GLY A 16 7.94 29.48 -8.00
N GLU A 17 8.58 29.78 -9.14
CA GLU A 17 7.92 29.93 -10.45
C GLU A 17 7.73 28.59 -11.19
N ILE A 18 8.30 27.49 -10.67
CA ILE A 18 8.20 26.17 -11.32
C ILE A 18 6.96 25.46 -10.83
N GLU A 19 6.11 25.05 -11.76
CA GLU A 19 4.97 24.17 -11.51
C GLU A 19 5.23 22.80 -12.13
N VAL A 20 5.07 21.74 -11.33
CA VAL A 20 5.16 20.34 -11.79
C VAL A 20 3.82 19.67 -11.58
N GLU A 21 3.15 19.36 -12.67
CA GLU A 21 1.91 18.61 -12.65
C GLU A 21 2.22 17.10 -12.57
N ALA A 22 2.20 16.59 -11.34
CA ALA A 22 2.58 15.21 -11.05
C ALA A 22 1.44 14.20 -11.33
N LEU A 23 0.17 14.64 -11.23
CA LEU A 23 -1.00 13.84 -11.60
C LEU A 23 -2.00 14.72 -12.39
N LYS A 24 -2.63 14.11 -13.40
CA LYS A 24 -3.53 14.75 -14.35
C LYS A 24 -4.81 13.94 -14.51
N ASN A 25 -5.91 14.44 -13.96
CA ASN A 25 -7.26 13.86 -14.14
C ASN A 25 -7.30 12.34 -13.94
N VAL A 26 -6.63 11.84 -12.89
CA VAL A 26 -6.61 10.42 -12.56
C VAL A 26 -7.99 9.99 -12.07
N SER A 27 -8.61 9.03 -12.75
CA SER A 27 -9.92 8.48 -12.42
C SER A 27 -9.88 6.96 -12.50
N PHE A 28 -10.29 6.27 -11.43
CA PHE A 28 -10.52 4.83 -11.41
C PHE A 28 -11.36 4.41 -10.22
N GLU A 29 -11.82 3.18 -10.24
CA GLU A 29 -12.60 2.57 -9.16
C GLU A 29 -12.05 1.19 -8.81
N LEU A 30 -12.14 0.82 -7.51
CA LEU A 30 -11.73 -0.47 -6.98
C LEU A 30 -12.78 -0.97 -5.99
N ASP A 31 -13.08 -2.26 -6.05
CA ASP A 31 -13.99 -2.93 -5.14
C ASP A 31 -13.29 -3.34 -3.84
N GLU A 32 -14.06 -3.59 -2.77
CA GLU A 32 -13.55 -4.04 -1.48
C GLU A 32 -12.90 -5.43 -1.60
N GLY A 33 -11.82 -5.66 -0.88
CA GLY A 33 -11.11 -6.94 -0.87
C GLY A 33 -10.31 -7.23 -2.14
N GLY A 34 -10.23 -6.27 -3.08
CA GLY A 34 -9.47 -6.43 -4.33
C GLY A 34 -7.96 -6.30 -4.13
N PHE A 35 -7.20 -7.07 -4.94
CA PHE A 35 -5.76 -6.92 -5.11
C PHE A 35 -5.47 -6.16 -6.40
N ALA A 36 -5.07 -4.89 -6.29
CA ALA A 36 -4.79 -4.05 -7.44
C ALA A 36 -3.30 -3.72 -7.58
N VAL A 37 -2.87 -3.56 -8.82
CA VAL A 37 -1.49 -3.18 -9.14
C VAL A 37 -1.47 -1.90 -9.97
N ILE A 38 -0.65 -0.93 -9.58
CA ILE A 38 -0.38 0.29 -10.34
C ILE A 38 1.00 0.17 -10.96
N LEU A 39 1.05 0.00 -12.27
CA LEU A 39 2.27 -0.16 -13.05
C LEU A 39 2.67 1.13 -13.75
N GLY A 40 3.96 1.44 -13.75
CA GLY A 40 4.51 2.58 -14.48
C GLY A 40 6.02 2.74 -14.28
N SER A 41 6.66 3.49 -15.16
CA SER A 41 8.09 3.82 -15.05
C SER A 41 8.38 4.72 -13.84
N SER A 42 9.67 4.86 -13.50
CA SER A 42 10.08 5.85 -12.49
C SER A 42 9.65 7.25 -12.93
N GLY A 43 9.17 8.06 -11.99
CA GLY A 43 8.66 9.41 -12.28
C GLY A 43 7.26 9.48 -12.91
N ALA A 44 6.58 8.35 -13.14
CA ALA A 44 5.24 8.35 -13.75
C ALA A 44 4.12 8.94 -12.87
N GLY A 45 4.38 9.25 -11.59
CA GLY A 45 3.38 9.75 -10.65
C GLY A 45 2.89 8.73 -9.62
N LYS A 46 3.43 7.49 -9.61
CA LYS A 46 3.00 6.38 -8.74
C LYS A 46 3.03 6.73 -7.25
N THR A 47 4.18 7.17 -6.74
CA THR A 47 4.35 7.54 -5.32
C THR A 47 3.49 8.75 -4.95
N THR A 48 3.31 9.71 -5.88
CA THR A 48 2.38 10.84 -5.67
C THR A 48 0.94 10.34 -5.49
N LEU A 49 0.49 9.44 -6.38
CA LEU A 49 -0.84 8.85 -6.30
C LEU A 49 -1.02 8.08 -4.98
N LEU A 50 -0.04 7.26 -4.60
CA LEU A 50 -0.05 6.51 -3.34
C LEU A 50 -0.11 7.44 -2.12
N ASN A 51 0.62 8.56 -2.13
CA ASN A 51 0.58 9.56 -1.07
C ASN A 51 -0.80 10.24 -0.95
N LEU A 52 -1.47 10.53 -2.06
CA LEU A 52 -2.84 11.07 -2.04
C LEU A 52 -3.84 10.05 -1.50
N LEU A 53 -3.79 8.80 -1.99
CA LEU A 53 -4.62 7.70 -1.50
C LEU A 53 -4.44 7.48 0.00
N GLY A 54 -3.21 7.59 0.48
CA GLY A 54 -2.87 7.42 1.88
C GLY A 54 -3.09 8.64 2.76
N GLY A 55 -3.53 9.77 2.20
CA GLY A 55 -3.72 11.02 2.95
C GLY A 55 -2.42 11.60 3.51
N MET A 56 -1.29 11.29 2.87
CA MET A 56 0.02 11.89 3.19
C MET A 56 0.16 13.29 2.59
N ASP A 57 -0.60 13.56 1.53
CA ASP A 57 -0.61 14.82 0.81
C ASP A 57 -2.05 15.18 0.40
N PHE A 58 -2.26 16.41 -0.06
CA PHE A 58 -3.56 16.92 -0.51
C PHE A 58 -3.64 16.92 -2.03
N ALA A 59 -4.78 16.48 -2.57
CA ALA A 59 -5.07 16.65 -3.99
C ALA A 59 -5.23 18.15 -4.33
N THR A 60 -4.78 18.55 -5.52
CA THR A 60 -4.99 19.91 -6.03
C THR A 60 -6.39 20.05 -6.64
N SER A 61 -6.90 18.98 -7.24
CA SER A 61 -8.24 18.93 -7.85
C SER A 61 -8.82 17.51 -7.77
N GLY A 62 -10.10 17.39 -8.06
CA GLY A 62 -10.82 16.11 -8.06
C GLY A 62 -11.21 15.63 -6.67
N SER A 63 -11.64 14.36 -6.59
CA SER A 63 -12.06 13.75 -5.34
C SER A 63 -11.55 12.32 -5.18
N ILE A 64 -11.30 11.92 -3.93
CA ILE A 64 -10.92 10.56 -3.52
C ILE A 64 -11.92 10.12 -2.46
N VAL A 65 -12.68 9.07 -2.74
CA VAL A 65 -13.66 8.51 -1.81
C VAL A 65 -13.25 7.09 -1.45
N LEU A 66 -13.05 6.82 -0.17
CA LEU A 66 -12.80 5.49 0.40
C LEU A 66 -13.96 5.11 1.32
N ASP A 67 -14.64 4.00 1.03
CA ASP A 67 -15.76 3.48 1.81
C ASP A 67 -16.79 4.59 2.18
N GLY A 68 -17.19 5.35 1.16
CA GLY A 68 -18.13 6.48 1.28
C GLY A 68 -17.58 7.76 1.90
N LYS A 69 -16.32 7.78 2.38
CA LYS A 69 -15.66 8.93 2.99
C LYS A 69 -14.82 9.69 1.97
N ASP A 70 -15.16 10.95 1.71
CA ASP A 70 -14.39 11.82 0.83
C ASP A 70 -13.12 12.31 1.55
N VAL A 71 -11.98 11.71 1.17
CA VAL A 71 -10.66 11.98 1.77
C VAL A 71 -10.17 13.39 1.42
N THR A 72 -10.55 13.92 0.26
CA THR A 72 -10.11 15.24 -0.22
C THR A 72 -10.72 16.41 0.57
N LYS A 73 -11.83 16.16 1.27
CA LYS A 73 -12.48 17.15 2.14
C LYS A 73 -11.97 17.16 3.58
N LEU A 74 -11.05 16.23 3.93
CA LEU A 74 -10.50 16.15 5.26
C LEU A 74 -9.45 17.25 5.49
N ASP A 75 -9.50 17.86 6.67
CA ASP A 75 -8.43 18.73 7.17
C ASP A 75 -7.22 17.90 7.66
N LYS A 76 -6.18 18.56 8.13
CA LYS A 76 -4.97 17.90 8.66
C LYS A 76 -5.28 16.89 9.75
N LYS A 77 -6.22 17.20 10.67
CA LYS A 77 -6.63 16.30 11.74
C LYS A 77 -7.40 15.09 11.18
N GLY A 78 -8.34 15.33 10.29
CA GLY A 78 -9.09 14.27 9.60
C GLY A 78 -8.18 13.33 8.82
N LEU A 79 -7.15 13.83 8.14
CA LEU A 79 -6.13 13.00 7.47
C LEU A 79 -5.27 12.21 8.48
N CYS A 80 -4.97 12.76 9.66
CA CYS A 80 -4.31 11.99 10.72
C CYS A 80 -5.18 10.82 11.19
N ASP A 81 -6.47 11.05 11.41
CA ASP A 81 -7.41 10.01 11.82
C ASP A 81 -7.61 8.96 10.72
N TYR A 82 -7.67 9.39 9.46
CA TYR A 82 -7.72 8.53 8.28
C TYR A 82 -6.49 7.60 8.21
N ARG A 83 -5.28 8.15 8.32
CA ARG A 83 -4.05 7.35 8.34
C ARG A 83 -3.96 6.42 9.55
N ARG A 84 -4.53 6.84 10.70
CA ARG A 84 -4.54 6.03 11.92
C ARG A 84 -5.40 4.79 11.78
N GLY A 85 -6.61 4.90 11.21
CA GLY A 85 -7.62 3.85 11.23
C GLY A 85 -7.89 3.18 9.89
N ASP A 86 -7.87 3.94 8.78
CA ASP A 86 -8.38 3.43 7.50
C ASP A 86 -7.25 2.90 6.59
N VAL A 87 -5.99 3.36 6.76
CA VAL A 87 -4.88 3.06 5.83
C VAL A 87 -3.68 2.45 6.54
N GLY A 88 -3.13 1.38 5.95
CA GLY A 88 -1.82 0.83 6.26
C GLY A 88 -0.82 1.11 5.14
N PHE A 89 0.44 1.39 5.48
CA PHE A 89 1.52 1.60 4.52
C PHE A 89 2.61 0.56 4.66
N VAL A 90 3.05 0.03 3.53
CA VAL A 90 4.22 -0.84 3.37
C VAL A 90 5.18 -0.17 2.41
N PHE A 91 6.40 0.12 2.85
CA PHE A 91 7.42 0.83 2.08
C PHE A 91 8.52 -0.11 1.59
N GLN A 92 9.22 0.29 0.53
CA GLN A 92 10.36 -0.43 -0.03
C GLN A 92 11.49 -0.64 1.00
N PHE A 93 11.77 0.35 1.83
CA PHE A 93 12.86 0.35 2.83
C PHE A 93 12.34 0.08 4.26
N TYR A 94 11.37 -0.76 4.43
CA TYR A 94 10.80 -1.27 5.68
C TYR A 94 10.43 -0.22 6.73
N ASN A 95 11.22 0.83 6.93
CA ASN A 95 11.04 1.93 7.89
C ASN A 95 10.79 1.44 9.34
N LEU A 96 11.52 0.39 9.74
CA LEU A 96 11.49 -0.11 11.11
C LEU A 96 12.34 0.77 12.02
N MET A 97 11.92 0.92 13.27
CA MET A 97 12.69 1.59 14.30
C MET A 97 13.82 0.64 14.74
N PRO A 98 15.10 1.01 14.56
CA PRO A 98 16.23 0.09 14.75
C PRO A 98 16.43 -0.32 16.22
N ASN A 99 15.97 0.50 17.16
CA ASN A 99 16.08 0.30 18.60
C ASN A 99 14.89 -0.42 19.23
N LEU A 100 13.92 -0.85 18.42
CA LEU A 100 12.76 -1.61 18.83
C LEU A 100 12.82 -3.00 18.22
N THR A 101 12.37 -4.00 18.97
CA THR A 101 12.18 -5.37 18.48
C THR A 101 11.10 -5.45 17.41
N ALA A 102 10.95 -6.60 16.76
CA ALA A 102 9.87 -6.84 15.79
C ALA A 102 8.49 -6.61 16.43
N LEU A 103 8.27 -7.12 17.64
CA LEU A 103 7.02 -6.91 18.37
C LEU A 103 6.79 -5.44 18.70
N GLU A 104 7.74 -4.76 19.30
CA GLU A 104 7.65 -3.35 19.68
C GLU A 104 7.45 -2.42 18.47
N ASN A 105 8.00 -2.75 17.30
CA ASN A 105 7.75 -2.03 16.05
C ASN A 105 6.28 -2.11 15.60
N VAL A 106 5.58 -3.19 15.95
CA VAL A 106 4.15 -3.34 15.68
C VAL A 106 3.31 -2.69 16.78
N GLU A 107 3.66 -2.89 18.04
CA GLU A 107 2.98 -2.32 19.20
C GLU A 107 2.87 -0.80 19.13
N ILE A 108 3.97 -0.10 18.84
CA ILE A 108 3.97 1.37 18.75
C ILE A 108 3.03 1.89 17.65
N ALA A 109 2.80 1.11 16.60
CA ALA A 109 1.90 1.52 15.51
C ALA A 109 0.43 1.42 15.90
N VAL A 110 0.08 0.54 16.84
CA VAL A 110 -1.30 0.32 17.28
C VAL A 110 -1.67 1.08 18.54
N GLU A 111 -0.69 1.61 19.27
CA GLU A 111 -0.88 2.36 20.51
C GLU A 111 -1.91 3.49 20.38
N ILE A 112 -1.95 4.13 19.22
CA ILE A 112 -2.87 5.23 18.92
C ILE A 112 -4.15 4.76 18.19
N CYS A 113 -4.29 3.45 17.90
CA CYS A 113 -5.41 2.90 17.14
C CYS A 113 -6.50 2.38 18.08
N LYS A 114 -7.76 2.69 17.79
CA LYS A 114 -8.90 2.22 18.60
C LYS A 114 -9.31 0.78 18.30
N ASN A 115 -9.13 0.36 17.06
CA ASN A 115 -9.67 -0.90 16.51
C ASN A 115 -8.55 -1.66 15.80
N HIS A 116 -7.60 -2.18 16.58
CA HIS A 116 -6.41 -2.87 16.06
C HIS A 116 -6.47 -4.38 16.30
N LEU A 117 -5.69 -5.13 15.54
CA LEU A 117 -5.39 -6.54 15.83
C LEU A 117 -4.33 -6.61 16.93
N PRO A 118 -4.31 -7.69 17.73
CA PRO A 118 -3.19 -7.95 18.60
C PRO A 118 -1.87 -8.00 17.82
N PRO A 119 -0.80 -7.32 18.26
CA PRO A 119 0.49 -7.28 17.55
C PRO A 119 1.06 -8.67 17.23
N GLU A 120 0.98 -9.61 18.16
CA GLU A 120 1.43 -10.99 17.97
C GLU A 120 0.64 -11.71 16.86
N ASP A 121 -0.68 -11.48 16.79
CA ASP A 121 -1.54 -12.08 15.76
C ASP A 121 -1.20 -11.52 14.37
N ALA A 122 -0.87 -10.23 14.30
CA ALA A 122 -0.42 -9.61 13.05
C ALA A 122 0.95 -10.16 12.60
N LEU A 123 1.89 -10.35 13.53
CA LEU A 123 3.20 -10.97 13.25
C LEU A 123 3.07 -12.43 12.85
N LYS A 124 2.20 -13.19 13.51
CA LYS A 124 1.87 -14.57 13.14
C LYS A 124 1.23 -14.65 11.75
N ALA A 125 0.37 -13.71 11.42
CA ALA A 125 -0.31 -13.65 10.12
C ALA A 125 0.66 -13.52 8.93
N VAL A 126 1.85 -12.97 9.15
CA VAL A 126 2.91 -12.83 8.14
C VAL A 126 4.04 -13.85 8.31
N GLY A 127 3.89 -14.83 9.21
CA GLY A 127 4.85 -15.93 9.44
C GLY A 127 6.17 -15.47 10.07
N ILE A 128 6.13 -14.60 11.09
CA ILE A 128 7.30 -14.08 11.81
C ILE A 128 7.22 -14.26 13.32
N GLU A 129 6.33 -15.12 13.79
CA GLU A 129 6.08 -15.41 15.21
C GLU A 129 7.33 -15.88 15.98
N ASN A 130 8.33 -16.43 15.30
CA ASN A 130 9.57 -16.91 15.91
C ASN A 130 10.64 -15.81 16.05
N ARG A 131 10.33 -14.55 15.72
CA ARG A 131 11.26 -13.42 15.68
C ARG A 131 10.82 -12.22 16.51
N LEU A 132 9.83 -12.37 17.38
CA LEU A 132 9.20 -11.25 18.10
C LEU A 132 10.19 -10.38 18.86
N SER A 133 11.19 -10.96 19.50
CA SER A 133 12.21 -10.29 20.30
C SER A 133 13.47 -9.88 19.51
N ASN A 134 13.52 -10.15 18.19
CA ASN A 134 14.66 -9.76 17.37
C ASN A 134 14.59 -8.27 16.99
N PHE A 135 15.72 -7.59 17.02
CA PHE A 135 15.88 -6.24 16.50
C PHE A 135 16.04 -6.26 14.97
N PRO A 136 15.72 -5.17 14.25
CA PRO A 136 15.85 -5.12 12.79
C PRO A 136 17.22 -5.56 12.26
N ALA A 137 18.31 -5.22 12.94
CA ALA A 137 19.65 -5.64 12.56
C ALA A 137 19.91 -7.16 12.63
N GLN A 138 19.02 -7.91 13.31
CA GLN A 138 19.09 -9.37 13.45
C GLN A 138 18.15 -10.08 12.47
N LEU A 139 17.43 -9.33 11.64
CA LEU A 139 16.45 -9.83 10.69
C LEU A 139 16.99 -9.71 9.25
N SER A 140 16.72 -10.71 8.43
CA SER A 140 16.92 -10.61 6.98
C SER A 140 16.00 -9.55 6.36
N GLY A 141 16.32 -9.06 5.16
CA GLY A 141 15.46 -8.08 4.47
C GLY A 141 14.01 -8.54 4.32
N GLY A 142 13.78 -9.81 3.98
CA GLY A 142 12.44 -10.37 3.89
C GLY A 142 11.72 -10.49 5.24
N GLU A 143 12.46 -10.76 6.34
CA GLU A 143 11.89 -10.75 7.69
C GLU A 143 11.52 -9.32 8.10
N GLN A 144 12.38 -8.33 7.83
CA GLN A 144 12.08 -6.91 8.07
C GLN A 144 10.86 -6.45 7.29
N GLN A 145 10.72 -6.88 6.03
CA GLN A 145 9.54 -6.55 5.22
C GLN A 145 8.27 -7.18 5.79
N ARG A 146 8.32 -8.44 6.27
CA ARG A 146 7.17 -9.05 6.95
C ARG A 146 6.78 -8.31 8.23
N VAL A 147 7.75 -7.85 9.03
CA VAL A 147 7.48 -6.99 10.20
C VAL A 147 6.82 -5.66 9.77
N SER A 148 7.27 -5.05 8.67
CA SER A 148 6.65 -3.84 8.12
C SER A 148 5.20 -4.08 7.68
N ILE A 149 4.92 -5.24 7.04
CA ILE A 149 3.55 -5.64 6.67
C ILE A 149 2.70 -5.90 7.93
N ALA A 150 3.23 -6.62 8.92
CA ALA A 150 2.54 -6.87 10.19
C ALA A 150 2.18 -5.55 10.89
N ARG A 151 3.12 -4.59 10.95
CA ARG A 151 2.89 -3.26 11.50
C ARG A 151 1.75 -2.51 10.80
N ALA A 152 1.69 -2.60 9.48
CA ALA A 152 0.61 -2.00 8.71
C ALA A 152 -0.72 -2.72 8.95
N LEU A 153 -0.71 -4.06 8.97
CA LEU A 153 -1.87 -4.93 9.14
C LEU A 153 -2.46 -4.84 10.56
N ALA A 154 -1.60 -4.73 11.59
CA ALA A 154 -2.02 -4.65 12.99
C ALA A 154 -2.98 -3.48 13.25
N LYS A 155 -2.86 -2.39 12.53
CA LYS A 155 -3.80 -1.26 12.58
C LYS A 155 -5.22 -1.63 12.14
N ASN A 156 -5.41 -2.84 11.58
CA ASN A 156 -6.66 -3.33 10.99
C ASN A 156 -7.22 -2.40 9.89
N PRO A 157 -6.40 -1.95 8.94
CA PRO A 157 -6.79 -0.97 7.95
C PRO A 157 -7.83 -1.53 6.96
N LYS A 158 -8.58 -0.64 6.31
CA LYS A 158 -9.45 -0.97 5.19
C LYS A 158 -8.67 -1.08 3.88
N LEU A 159 -7.63 -0.24 3.73
CA LEU A 159 -6.79 -0.12 2.54
C LEU A 159 -5.32 -0.29 2.93
N LEU A 160 -4.63 -1.23 2.29
CA LEU A 160 -3.19 -1.43 2.41
C LEU A 160 -2.50 -0.91 1.15
N LEU A 161 -1.61 0.05 1.32
CA LEU A 161 -0.84 0.69 0.26
C LEU A 161 0.62 0.23 0.32
N CYS A 162 1.12 -0.35 -0.77
CA CYS A 162 2.45 -0.92 -0.85
C CYS A 162 3.26 -0.22 -1.94
N ASP A 163 4.34 0.47 -1.57
CA ASP A 163 5.27 1.11 -2.51
C ASP A 163 6.48 0.21 -2.73
N GLU A 164 6.58 -0.40 -3.91
CA GLU A 164 7.66 -1.31 -4.33
C GLU A 164 8.01 -2.36 -3.24
N PRO A 165 7.04 -3.14 -2.73
CA PRO A 165 7.24 -3.97 -1.53
C PRO A 165 8.28 -5.09 -1.69
N THR A 166 8.70 -5.38 -2.92
CA THR A 166 9.70 -6.41 -3.25
C THR A 166 10.97 -5.83 -3.86
N GLY A 167 11.05 -4.52 -4.07
CA GLY A 167 12.13 -3.87 -4.83
C GLY A 167 13.53 -3.97 -4.22
N ALA A 168 13.64 -4.30 -2.93
CA ALA A 168 14.93 -4.49 -2.24
C ALA A 168 15.22 -5.96 -1.91
N LEU A 169 14.47 -6.94 -2.49
CA LEU A 169 14.52 -8.35 -2.15
C LEU A 169 14.95 -9.20 -3.34
N ASP A 170 15.55 -10.35 -3.05
CA ASP A 170 15.78 -11.39 -4.05
C ASP A 170 14.43 -12.01 -4.49
N TYR A 171 14.45 -12.71 -5.63
CA TYR A 171 13.28 -13.34 -6.24
C TYR A 171 12.48 -14.23 -5.27
N VAL A 172 13.15 -15.16 -4.59
CA VAL A 172 12.50 -16.14 -3.71
C VAL A 172 11.83 -15.45 -2.53
N THR A 173 12.51 -14.48 -1.93
CA THR A 173 12.00 -13.69 -0.81
C THR A 173 10.87 -12.76 -1.28
N GLY A 174 11.03 -12.12 -2.43
CA GLY A 174 10.01 -11.26 -3.02
C GLY A 174 8.70 -12.02 -3.28
N LYS A 175 8.79 -13.25 -3.81
CA LYS A 175 7.62 -14.12 -4.05
C LYS A 175 6.86 -14.45 -2.75
N LYS A 176 7.57 -14.70 -1.64
CA LYS A 176 6.97 -14.91 -0.32
C LYS A 176 6.25 -13.66 0.19
N ILE A 177 6.82 -12.47 -0.04
CA ILE A 177 6.19 -11.21 0.33
C ILE A 177 4.92 -10.96 -0.48
N LEU A 178 4.96 -11.19 -1.79
CA LEU A 178 3.77 -11.06 -2.64
C LEU A 178 2.66 -12.01 -2.23
N LYS A 179 3.02 -13.28 -1.91
CA LYS A 179 2.05 -14.24 -1.40
C LYS A 179 1.41 -13.75 -0.10
N CYS A 180 2.21 -13.26 0.84
CA CYS A 180 1.70 -12.68 2.09
C CYS A 180 0.70 -11.53 1.83
N LEU A 181 1.02 -10.58 0.93
CA LEU A 181 0.12 -9.47 0.58
C LEU A 181 -1.15 -9.96 -0.13
N TYR A 182 -1.01 -10.95 -1.01
CA TYR A 182 -2.15 -11.57 -1.70
C TYR A 182 -3.09 -12.28 -0.73
N ASP A 183 -2.55 -13.08 0.21
CA ASP A 183 -3.31 -13.76 1.24
C ASP A 183 -4.03 -12.75 2.17
N VAL A 184 -3.39 -11.62 2.51
CA VAL A 184 -4.04 -10.51 3.24
C VAL A 184 -5.25 -9.96 2.49
N SER A 185 -5.17 -9.85 1.16
CA SER A 185 -6.32 -9.42 0.34
C SER A 185 -7.41 -10.51 0.32
N LYS A 186 -7.08 -11.73 -0.07
CA LYS A 186 -8.07 -12.77 -0.37
C LYS A 186 -8.64 -13.46 0.87
N GLU A 187 -7.80 -13.74 1.87
CA GLU A 187 -8.24 -14.46 3.06
C GLU A 187 -8.77 -13.53 4.16
N ARG A 188 -8.27 -12.28 4.21
CA ARG A 188 -8.66 -11.30 5.24
C ARG A 188 -9.57 -10.19 4.72
N GLY A 189 -9.91 -10.23 3.43
CA GLY A 189 -10.81 -9.26 2.79
C GLY A 189 -10.29 -7.82 2.79
N LYS A 190 -8.96 -7.60 2.90
CA LYS A 190 -8.37 -6.27 2.86
C LYS A 190 -8.13 -5.82 1.43
N THR A 191 -8.46 -4.59 1.11
CA THR A 191 -8.12 -4.02 -0.18
C THR A 191 -6.63 -3.69 -0.22
N VAL A 192 -5.89 -4.23 -1.19
CA VAL A 192 -4.44 -4.05 -1.33
C VAL A 192 -4.14 -3.37 -2.65
N ILE A 193 -3.35 -2.30 -2.62
CA ILE A 193 -2.81 -1.65 -3.82
C ILE A 193 -1.29 -1.73 -3.76
N VAL A 194 -0.70 -2.37 -4.77
CA VAL A 194 0.75 -2.44 -4.94
C VAL A 194 1.17 -1.49 -6.06
N VAL A 195 2.05 -0.57 -5.75
CA VAL A 195 2.71 0.28 -6.75
C VAL A 195 4.05 -0.33 -7.08
N THR A 196 4.32 -0.57 -8.37
CA THR A 196 5.57 -1.20 -8.81
C THR A 196 5.89 -0.92 -10.28
N HIS A 197 7.12 -1.18 -10.68
CA HIS A 197 7.54 -1.26 -12.08
C HIS A 197 7.64 -2.72 -12.58
N ASN A 198 7.44 -3.72 -11.70
CA ASN A 198 7.51 -5.14 -12.04
C ASN A 198 6.25 -5.59 -12.78
N GLN A 199 6.40 -5.87 -14.08
CA GLN A 199 5.30 -6.26 -14.97
C GLN A 199 4.67 -7.63 -14.65
N ALA A 200 5.41 -8.51 -13.96
CA ALA A 200 4.89 -9.85 -13.65
C ALA A 200 3.70 -9.79 -12.66
N LEU A 201 3.60 -8.73 -11.86
CA LEU A 201 2.51 -8.58 -10.89
C LEU A 201 1.14 -8.38 -11.55
N LYS A 202 1.07 -8.01 -12.84
CA LYS A 202 -0.19 -7.86 -13.55
C LYS A 202 -1.02 -9.15 -13.58
N ASP A 203 -0.33 -10.30 -13.62
CA ASP A 203 -1.00 -11.59 -13.79
C ASP A 203 -1.74 -12.07 -12.54
N ILE A 204 -1.33 -11.58 -11.34
CA ILE A 204 -1.97 -11.92 -10.04
C ILE A 204 -2.99 -10.87 -9.58
N ALA A 205 -3.02 -9.70 -10.21
CA ALA A 205 -3.94 -8.63 -9.83
C ALA A 205 -5.36 -8.86 -10.37
N ASP A 206 -6.37 -8.50 -9.58
CA ASP A 206 -7.75 -8.42 -10.06
C ASP A 206 -7.92 -7.24 -11.03
N LYS A 207 -7.17 -6.15 -10.78
CA LYS A 207 -7.21 -4.94 -11.60
C LYS A 207 -5.82 -4.31 -11.70
N VAL A 208 -5.44 -3.93 -12.92
CA VAL A 208 -4.16 -3.28 -13.20
C VAL A 208 -4.41 -1.90 -13.78
N PHE A 209 -3.73 -0.91 -13.22
CA PHE A 209 -3.74 0.47 -13.70
C PHE A 209 -2.36 0.84 -14.26
N TYR A 210 -2.29 1.16 -15.53
CA TYR A 210 -1.05 1.63 -16.15
C TYR A 210 -0.98 3.15 -16.05
N ILE A 211 0.00 3.65 -15.28
CA ILE A 211 0.22 5.09 -15.10
C ILE A 211 1.44 5.56 -15.91
N LYS A 212 1.28 6.65 -16.64
CA LYS A 212 2.35 7.31 -17.40
C LYS A 212 2.13 8.81 -17.42
N SER A 213 3.20 9.57 -17.17
CA SER A 213 3.18 11.04 -17.17
C SER A 213 2.04 11.63 -16.33
N GLY A 214 1.72 11.01 -15.19
CA GLY A 214 0.68 11.46 -14.26
C GLY A 214 -0.76 11.10 -14.66
N MET A 215 -0.98 10.30 -15.68
CA MET A 215 -2.31 9.86 -16.15
C MET A 215 -2.44 8.34 -16.11
N ILE A 216 -3.66 7.84 -15.90
CA ILE A 216 -3.98 6.44 -16.18
C ILE A 216 -4.20 6.30 -17.69
N GLU A 217 -3.28 5.59 -18.37
CA GLU A 217 -3.39 5.30 -19.80
C GLU A 217 -4.33 4.13 -20.08
N GLU A 218 -4.28 3.12 -19.20
CA GLU A 218 -5.04 1.89 -19.40
C GLU A 218 -5.47 1.30 -18.05
N THR A 219 -6.64 0.69 -18.02
CA THR A 219 -7.13 -0.12 -16.92
C THR A 219 -7.48 -1.49 -17.42
N VAL A 220 -6.86 -2.52 -16.86
CA VAL A 220 -7.12 -3.92 -17.23
C VAL A 220 -7.77 -4.61 -16.04
N VAL A 221 -8.93 -5.23 -16.29
CA VAL A 221 -9.62 -6.11 -15.32
C VAL A 221 -9.23 -7.54 -15.65
N ASN A 222 -8.73 -8.27 -14.67
CA ASN A 222 -8.36 -9.66 -14.81
C ASN A 222 -9.43 -10.55 -14.12
N PRO A 223 -10.29 -11.22 -14.87
CA PRO A 223 -11.34 -12.04 -14.29
C PRO A 223 -10.83 -13.34 -13.65
N ASN A 224 -9.60 -13.76 -14.01
CA ASN A 224 -8.99 -14.99 -13.52
C ASN A 224 -7.51 -14.75 -13.15
N PRO A 225 -7.24 -14.07 -12.01
CA PRO A 225 -5.87 -13.86 -11.55
C PRO A 225 -5.15 -15.18 -11.31
N LYS A 226 -3.88 -15.25 -11.76
CA LYS A 226 -3.02 -16.40 -11.49
C LYS A 226 -2.66 -16.48 -10.00
N SER A 227 -2.29 -17.67 -9.55
CA SER A 227 -1.63 -17.82 -8.26
C SER A 227 -0.26 -17.12 -8.26
N VAL A 228 0.14 -16.60 -7.10
CA VAL A 228 1.50 -16.04 -6.91
C VAL A 228 2.58 -17.09 -7.22
N ASP A 229 2.27 -18.38 -7.06
CA ASP A 229 3.20 -19.47 -7.33
C ASP A 229 3.45 -19.70 -8.83
N GLU A 230 2.57 -19.20 -9.71
CA GLU A 230 2.64 -19.37 -11.17
C GLU A 230 3.36 -18.22 -11.89
N ILE A 231 3.69 -17.13 -11.20
CA ILE A 231 4.39 -16.00 -11.81
C ILE A 231 5.91 -16.14 -11.69
N GLU A 232 6.60 -15.66 -12.74
CA GLU A 232 8.06 -15.50 -12.80
C GLU A 232 8.39 -14.06 -13.17
N TRP A 233 9.42 -13.45 -12.54
CA TRP A 233 9.92 -12.11 -12.85
C TRP A 233 11.43 -11.98 -12.75
#